data_066f5565e4ad69c75e7a9178ff52b223
#
_entry.id   066f5565e4ad69c75e7a9178ff52b223
#
_cell.length_a   1.000
_cell.length_b   1.000
_cell.length_c   1.000
_cell.angle_alpha   90.00
_cell.angle_beta   90.00
_cell.angle_gamma   90.00
#
_symmetry.space_group_name_H-M   'P 1'
#
loop_
_entity.id
_entity.type
_entity.pdbx_description
1 polymer ?
#
loop_
_entity_poly.entity_id
_entity_poly.type
_entity_poly.pdbx_seq_one_letter_code
_entity_poly.pdbx_strand_id
1 'polypeptide(L)'
;MRHQLTPTIGVSYAPDYSDPSWGYFKSVQVDSFENFDNYSIYATGIYSAPGSKENGVINMSLNNTFEVKVKDLKDSTGTGDDKKLRLLDAFNFSTSYNIAKDSNRWNPLAISVRTSIVPGLRFLGSASLNPYAWNETSGRQTAEYWFEKDGSIGRWQNARVNMTYSIRPKSSRNKSKQKEEALSENGLYYTDFVDFEVPWSASVGYNISYNRRGLSEVVNQTIDFSGDVNITQNWKFGFITSYNIRDNDFGDNTSFNIYRDLHCWEMSFNVLPFGTFQSYRFGINVKASMLQDLKLNRNRNFNVPLR
;
A
#
# COMPACT_ATOMS: atom_id res chain seq x y z
N MET A 1 -24.02 -13.78 -15.54
CA MET A 1 -22.74 -13.05 -15.41
C MET A 1 -23.00 -11.60 -15.77
N ARG A 2 -22.49 -10.65 -14.98
CA ARG A 2 -22.54 -9.21 -15.24
C ARG A 2 -21.11 -8.68 -15.28
N HIS A 3 -20.75 -8.03 -16.38
CA HIS A 3 -19.53 -7.27 -16.51
C HIS A 3 -19.88 -5.79 -16.55
N GLN A 4 -19.30 -5.01 -15.66
CA GLN A 4 -19.44 -3.55 -15.64
C GLN A 4 -18.10 -2.94 -16.03
N LEU A 5 -18.13 -2.12 -17.08
CA LEU A 5 -17.00 -1.40 -17.63
C LEU A 5 -17.27 0.09 -17.45
N THR A 6 -16.32 0.79 -16.81
CA THR A 6 -16.44 2.24 -16.55
C THR A 6 -15.17 2.93 -17.05
N PRO A 7 -15.19 3.50 -18.27
CA PRO A 7 -14.11 4.34 -18.76
C PRO A 7 -14.17 5.72 -18.11
N THR A 8 -13.02 6.32 -17.85
CA THR A 8 -12.89 7.70 -17.38
C THR A 8 -11.77 8.38 -18.14
N ILE A 9 -12.05 9.57 -18.65
CA ILE A 9 -11.06 10.43 -19.32
C ILE A 9 -11.11 11.78 -18.62
N GLY A 10 -9.95 12.27 -18.19
CA GLY A 10 -9.80 13.57 -17.56
C GLY A 10 -8.68 14.35 -18.24
N VAL A 11 -8.85 15.65 -18.38
CA VAL A 11 -7.84 16.56 -18.94
C VAL A 11 -7.48 17.58 -17.88
N SER A 12 -6.19 17.78 -17.66
CA SER A 12 -5.65 18.84 -16.83
C SER A 12 -4.61 19.62 -17.59
N TYR A 13 -4.67 20.93 -17.48
CA TYR A 13 -3.72 21.84 -18.13
C TYR A 13 -3.29 22.91 -17.15
N ALA A 14 -2.00 23.16 -17.07
CA ALA A 14 -1.40 24.26 -16.36
C ALA A 14 -0.41 24.97 -17.29
N PRO A 15 -0.57 26.27 -17.55
CA PRO A 15 0.37 27.03 -18.37
C PRO A 15 1.72 27.18 -17.64
N ASP A 16 2.72 27.62 -18.38
CA ASP A 16 3.98 28.05 -17.80
C ASP A 16 3.78 29.39 -17.06
N TYR A 17 3.71 29.36 -15.75
CA TYR A 17 3.57 30.55 -14.93
C TYR A 17 4.88 31.32 -14.74
N SER A 18 6.00 30.84 -15.28
CA SER A 18 7.27 31.59 -15.29
C SER A 18 7.32 32.66 -16.37
N ASP A 19 6.38 32.63 -17.33
CA ASP A 19 6.26 33.68 -18.32
C ASP A 19 6.06 35.04 -17.63
N PRO A 20 6.82 36.10 -18.02
CA PRO A 20 6.74 37.44 -17.40
C PRO A 20 5.35 38.06 -17.39
N SER A 21 4.47 37.66 -18.33
CA SER A 21 3.10 38.20 -18.40
C SER A 21 2.25 37.83 -17.17
N TRP A 22 2.58 36.73 -16.47
CA TRP A 22 1.90 36.33 -15.24
C TRP A 22 2.36 37.10 -13.98
N GLY A 23 3.60 37.63 -13.99
CA GLY A 23 4.16 38.36 -12.85
C GLY A 23 4.48 37.54 -11.60
N TYR A 24 4.46 36.19 -11.68
CA TYR A 24 4.75 35.30 -10.54
C TYR A 24 6.24 35.07 -10.34
N PHE A 25 7.05 35.29 -11.36
CA PHE A 25 8.49 35.08 -11.34
C PHE A 25 9.24 36.35 -11.65
N LYS A 26 10.42 36.50 -11.10
CA LYS A 26 11.39 37.55 -11.38
C LYS A 26 12.73 36.90 -11.75
N SER A 27 13.42 37.54 -12.68
CA SER A 27 14.76 37.17 -13.09
C SER A 27 15.78 38.00 -12.31
N VAL A 28 16.79 37.37 -11.78
CA VAL A 28 17.92 38.04 -11.11
C VAL A 28 19.21 37.57 -11.70
N GLN A 29 20.13 38.48 -11.95
CA GLN A 29 21.48 38.13 -12.39
C GLN A 29 22.25 37.52 -11.18
N VAL A 30 22.77 36.30 -11.35
CA VAL A 30 23.45 35.54 -10.27
C VAL A 30 24.96 35.67 -10.33
N ASP A 31 25.52 36.05 -11.48
CA ASP A 31 26.96 36.20 -11.63
C ASP A 31 27.32 37.37 -12.58
N SER A 32 28.63 37.67 -12.70
CA SER A 32 29.17 38.69 -13.56
C SER A 32 29.20 38.30 -15.06
N PHE A 33 28.81 37.08 -15.41
CA PHE A 33 28.77 36.55 -16.76
C PHE A 33 27.38 36.61 -17.40
N GLU A 34 26.48 37.45 -16.86
CA GLU A 34 25.11 37.65 -17.34
C GLU A 34 24.24 36.38 -17.25
N ASN A 35 24.54 35.48 -16.32
CA ASN A 35 23.66 34.37 -16.01
C ASN A 35 22.51 34.85 -15.12
N PHE A 36 21.28 34.53 -15.55
CA PHE A 36 20.05 34.91 -14.85
C PHE A 36 19.39 33.67 -14.28
N ASP A 37 18.91 33.76 -13.04
CA ASP A 37 18.07 32.76 -12.41
C ASP A 37 16.66 33.31 -12.17
N ASN A 38 15.66 32.47 -12.46
CA ASN A 38 14.28 32.80 -12.29
C ASN A 38 13.75 32.29 -10.95
N TYR A 39 13.37 33.18 -10.08
CA TYR A 39 12.78 32.81 -8.79
C TYR A 39 11.32 33.29 -8.67
N SER A 40 10.50 32.49 -8.00
CA SER A 40 9.13 32.90 -7.69
C SER A 40 9.09 33.84 -6.50
N ILE A 41 8.36 34.93 -6.61
CA ILE A 41 8.10 35.84 -5.48
C ILE A 41 7.27 35.17 -4.36
N TYR A 42 6.65 34.04 -4.63
CA TYR A 42 5.85 33.23 -3.70
C TYR A 42 6.57 32.00 -3.18
N ALA A 43 7.88 31.82 -3.45
CA ALA A 43 8.63 30.62 -3.09
C ALA A 43 8.57 30.28 -1.58
N THR A 44 8.49 31.31 -0.74
CA THR A 44 8.40 31.21 0.73
C THR A 44 6.96 31.32 1.26
N GLY A 45 5.97 31.44 0.37
CA GLY A 45 4.56 31.56 0.74
C GLY A 45 3.95 30.22 1.20
N ILE A 46 2.83 30.31 1.92
CA ILE A 46 2.11 29.12 2.47
C ILE A 46 1.70 28.12 1.37
N TYR A 47 1.37 28.61 0.18
CA TYR A 47 0.91 27.77 -0.95
C TYR A 47 2.00 27.40 -1.95
N SER A 48 3.27 27.73 -1.67
CA SER A 48 4.42 27.49 -2.57
C SER A 48 4.35 28.32 -3.88
N ALA A 49 5.40 28.17 -4.69
CA ALA A 49 5.45 28.79 -6.01
C ALA A 49 4.56 28.04 -7.01
N PRO A 50 3.90 28.74 -7.97
CA PRO A 50 3.25 28.09 -9.09
C PRO A 50 4.28 27.37 -9.99
N GLY A 51 3.82 26.45 -10.82
CA GLY A 51 4.68 25.69 -11.71
C GLY A 51 5.39 26.57 -12.75
N SER A 52 6.70 26.36 -12.94
CA SER A 52 7.52 27.08 -13.92
C SER A 52 7.66 26.37 -15.25
N LYS A 53 6.75 25.45 -15.57
CA LYS A 53 6.71 24.74 -16.85
C LYS A 53 5.28 24.42 -17.22
N GLU A 54 5.02 24.51 -18.52
CA GLU A 54 3.77 24.05 -19.08
C GLU A 54 3.56 22.56 -18.75
N ASN A 55 2.37 22.21 -18.33
CA ASN A 55 1.98 20.82 -18.07
C ASN A 55 0.55 20.58 -18.57
N GLY A 56 0.42 19.67 -19.52
CA GLY A 56 -0.86 19.27 -20.07
C GLY A 56 -0.97 17.76 -20.01
N VAL A 57 -1.93 17.21 -19.28
CA VAL A 57 -2.06 15.76 -19.09
C VAL A 57 -3.47 15.29 -19.40
N ILE A 58 -3.57 14.27 -20.24
CA ILE A 58 -4.79 13.51 -20.47
C ILE A 58 -4.68 12.21 -19.68
N ASN A 59 -5.51 12.06 -18.66
CA ASN A 59 -5.59 10.84 -17.85
C ASN A 59 -6.67 9.92 -18.42
N MET A 60 -6.37 8.65 -18.53
CA MET A 60 -7.27 7.62 -19.03
C MET A 60 -7.31 6.48 -18.04
N SER A 61 -8.50 6.05 -17.66
CA SER A 61 -8.68 4.87 -16.83
C SER A 61 -9.87 4.03 -17.29
N LEU A 62 -9.76 2.73 -17.07
CA LEU A 62 -10.77 1.75 -17.40
C LEU A 62 -10.95 0.84 -16.19
N ASN A 63 -12.08 0.96 -15.53
CA ASN A 63 -12.42 0.17 -14.37
C ASN A 63 -13.37 -0.95 -14.76
N ASN A 64 -13.05 -2.19 -14.35
CA ASN A 64 -13.84 -3.36 -14.65
C ASN A 64 -14.22 -4.09 -13.36
N THR A 65 -15.48 -4.53 -13.28
CA THR A 65 -16.01 -5.37 -12.20
C THR A 65 -16.74 -6.55 -12.81
N PHE A 66 -16.52 -7.76 -12.26
CA PHE A 66 -17.14 -8.99 -12.73
C PHE A 66 -17.95 -9.62 -11.62
N GLU A 67 -19.25 -9.81 -11.86
CA GLU A 67 -20.20 -10.42 -10.92
C GLU A 67 -20.87 -11.64 -11.57
N VAL A 68 -21.08 -12.68 -10.76
CA VAL A 68 -21.84 -13.88 -11.16
C VAL A 68 -22.98 -14.10 -10.16
N LYS A 69 -24.13 -14.46 -10.66
CA LYS A 69 -25.22 -14.98 -9.83
C LYS A 69 -25.07 -16.49 -9.71
N VAL A 70 -25.06 -16.98 -8.49
CA VAL A 70 -24.98 -18.41 -8.16
C VAL A 70 -26.25 -18.76 -7.39
N LYS A 71 -26.92 -19.85 -7.81
CA LYS A 71 -28.06 -20.38 -7.06
C LYS A 71 -27.59 -20.91 -5.71
N ASP A 72 -28.28 -20.55 -4.64
CA ASP A 72 -27.99 -21.10 -3.32
C ASP A 72 -28.52 -22.53 -3.25
N LEU A 73 -27.62 -23.51 -3.41
CA LEU A 73 -27.94 -24.94 -3.35
C LEU A 73 -28.36 -25.42 -1.96
N LYS A 74 -28.32 -24.56 -0.94
CA LYS A 74 -28.73 -24.89 0.43
C LYS A 74 -30.22 -24.64 0.70
N ASP A 75 -30.90 -23.95 -0.19
CA ASP A 75 -32.33 -23.71 -0.04
C ASP A 75 -33.14 -24.81 -0.70
N SER A 76 -33.56 -25.79 0.12
CA SER A 76 -34.40 -26.91 -0.30
C SER A 76 -35.83 -26.49 -0.68
N THR A 77 -36.22 -25.22 -0.45
CA THR A 77 -37.58 -24.72 -0.70
C THR A 77 -37.70 -24.02 -2.05
N GLY A 78 -36.60 -23.82 -2.79
CA GLY A 78 -36.64 -23.29 -4.16
C GLY A 78 -37.01 -21.82 -4.30
N THR A 79 -37.21 -21.11 -3.20
CA THR A 79 -37.58 -19.68 -3.15
C THR A 79 -36.36 -18.78 -2.81
N GLY A 80 -35.16 -19.35 -2.71
CA GLY A 80 -33.96 -18.65 -2.34
C GLY A 80 -33.51 -17.63 -3.38
N ASP A 81 -33.23 -16.42 -2.92
CA ASP A 81 -32.66 -15.37 -3.74
C ASP A 81 -31.26 -15.76 -4.26
N ASP A 82 -31.05 -15.58 -5.57
CA ASP A 82 -29.75 -15.79 -6.20
C ASP A 82 -28.63 -15.02 -5.47
N LYS A 83 -27.63 -15.72 -4.98
CA LYS A 83 -26.47 -15.10 -4.34
C LYS A 83 -25.56 -14.45 -5.40
N LYS A 84 -25.36 -13.14 -5.30
CA LYS A 84 -24.39 -12.41 -6.14
C LYS A 84 -22.98 -12.64 -5.59
N LEU A 85 -22.12 -13.17 -6.42
CA LEU A 85 -20.72 -13.40 -6.10
C LEU A 85 -19.85 -12.55 -7.02
N ARG A 86 -19.00 -11.70 -6.45
CA ARG A 86 -18.02 -10.92 -7.22
C ARG A 86 -16.82 -11.80 -7.51
N LEU A 87 -16.57 -12.08 -8.79
CA LEU A 87 -15.38 -12.81 -9.23
C LEU A 87 -14.15 -11.92 -9.18
N LEU A 88 -14.30 -10.68 -9.67
CA LEU A 88 -13.28 -9.64 -9.57
C LEU A 88 -13.93 -8.38 -9.00
N ASP A 89 -13.46 -7.96 -7.83
CA ASP A 89 -13.92 -6.72 -7.20
C ASP A 89 -13.47 -5.51 -8.01
N ALA A 90 -12.27 -5.58 -8.59
CA ALA A 90 -11.71 -4.57 -9.46
C ALA A 90 -10.68 -5.17 -10.40
N PHE A 91 -10.69 -4.76 -11.67
CA PHE A 91 -9.64 -5.00 -12.64
C PHE A 91 -9.48 -3.73 -13.47
N ASN A 92 -8.46 -2.95 -13.13
CA ASN A 92 -8.33 -1.58 -13.61
C ASN A 92 -7.08 -1.41 -14.43
N PHE A 93 -7.20 -0.58 -15.45
CA PHE A 93 -6.12 -0.09 -16.26
C PHE A 93 -6.08 1.43 -16.15
N SER A 94 -4.91 2.02 -16.03
CA SER A 94 -4.75 3.47 -16.09
C SER A 94 -3.44 3.87 -16.71
N THR A 95 -3.47 4.93 -17.50
CA THR A 95 -2.30 5.57 -18.09
C THR A 95 -2.58 7.04 -18.30
N SER A 96 -1.57 7.81 -18.63
CA SER A 96 -1.75 9.21 -18.99
C SER A 96 -0.80 9.62 -20.11
N TYR A 97 -1.25 10.58 -20.89
CA TYR A 97 -0.50 11.17 -21.98
C TYR A 97 -0.22 12.64 -21.68
N ASN A 98 1.05 13.04 -21.69
CA ASN A 98 1.44 14.43 -21.47
C ASN A 98 1.64 15.13 -22.82
N ILE A 99 0.79 16.13 -23.11
CA ILE A 99 0.80 16.87 -24.37
C ILE A 99 1.87 17.96 -24.40
N ALA A 100 2.33 18.42 -23.24
CA ALA A 100 3.34 19.47 -23.11
C ALA A 100 4.78 18.95 -23.20
N LYS A 101 5.00 17.63 -23.16
CA LYS A 101 6.34 17.04 -23.30
C LYS A 101 6.72 16.84 -24.77
N ASP A 102 7.97 17.06 -25.10
CA ASP A 102 8.52 16.81 -26.45
C ASP A 102 8.72 15.32 -26.73
N SER A 103 9.13 14.55 -25.70
CA SER A 103 9.41 13.11 -25.80
C SER A 103 8.87 12.37 -24.59
N ASN A 104 8.74 11.05 -24.71
CA ASN A 104 8.26 10.18 -23.64
C ASN A 104 6.91 10.65 -23.05
N ARG A 105 5.97 10.97 -23.94
CA ARG A 105 4.67 11.55 -23.61
C ARG A 105 3.74 10.61 -22.84
N TRP A 106 3.83 9.31 -23.09
CA TRP A 106 3.04 8.31 -22.37
C TRP A 106 3.66 7.97 -21.02
N ASN A 107 2.87 7.99 -19.99
CA ASN A 107 3.23 7.40 -18.72
C ASN A 107 3.03 5.87 -18.74
N PRO A 108 3.72 5.12 -17.88
CA PRO A 108 3.54 3.68 -17.80
C PRO A 108 2.07 3.28 -17.62
N LEU A 109 1.66 2.21 -18.31
CA LEU A 109 0.35 1.60 -18.12
C LEU A 109 0.33 0.87 -16.77
N ALA A 110 -0.47 1.36 -15.84
CA ALA A 110 -0.71 0.72 -14.57
C ALA A 110 -1.89 -0.26 -14.70
N ILE A 111 -1.71 -1.46 -14.17
CA ILE A 111 -2.71 -2.53 -14.12
C ILE A 111 -2.90 -2.89 -12.66
N SER A 112 -4.14 -3.03 -12.20
CA SER A 112 -4.43 -3.51 -10.86
C SER A 112 -5.58 -4.49 -10.87
N VAL A 113 -5.47 -5.53 -10.05
CA VAL A 113 -6.51 -6.55 -9.86
C VAL A 113 -6.75 -6.77 -8.38
N ARG A 114 -8.00 -6.88 -8.00
CA ARG A 114 -8.42 -7.22 -6.65
C ARG A 114 -9.56 -8.22 -6.68
N THR A 115 -9.45 -9.24 -5.84
CA THR A 115 -10.54 -10.21 -5.65
C THR A 115 -10.56 -10.75 -4.23
N SER A 116 -11.76 -11.06 -3.76
CA SER A 116 -12.06 -11.62 -2.45
C SER A 116 -13.12 -12.75 -2.54
N ILE A 117 -13.03 -13.59 -3.59
CA ILE A 117 -14.01 -14.65 -3.89
C ILE A 117 -14.17 -15.61 -2.72
N VAL A 118 -13.07 -16.02 -2.11
CA VAL A 118 -13.05 -16.96 -0.99
C VAL A 118 -13.09 -16.19 0.32
N PRO A 119 -14.06 -16.47 1.23
CA PRO A 119 -14.09 -15.84 2.54
C PRO A 119 -12.76 -16.02 3.28
N GLY A 120 -12.19 -14.92 3.75
CA GLY A 120 -10.89 -14.91 4.42
C GLY A 120 -9.68 -14.79 3.47
N LEU A 121 -9.83 -15.04 2.17
CA LEU A 121 -8.76 -14.86 1.18
C LEU A 121 -8.90 -13.52 0.46
N ARG A 122 -7.85 -12.72 0.50
CA ARG A 122 -7.71 -11.47 -0.25
C ARG A 122 -6.57 -11.61 -1.24
N PHE A 123 -6.81 -11.27 -2.48
CA PHE A 123 -5.80 -11.21 -3.53
C PHE A 123 -5.72 -9.80 -4.09
N LEU A 124 -4.52 -9.25 -4.13
CA LEU A 124 -4.20 -7.95 -4.71
C LEU A 124 -3.04 -8.13 -5.69
N GLY A 125 -3.24 -7.73 -6.94
CA GLY A 125 -2.20 -7.70 -7.95
C GLY A 125 -2.05 -6.29 -8.50
N SER A 126 -0.82 -5.87 -8.77
CA SER A 126 -0.54 -4.63 -9.50
C SER A 126 0.68 -4.80 -10.38
N ALA A 127 0.67 -4.10 -11.50
CA ALA A 127 1.78 -4.11 -12.44
C ALA A 127 1.88 -2.76 -13.15
N SER A 128 3.07 -2.45 -13.64
CA SER A 128 3.34 -1.27 -14.45
C SER A 128 4.17 -1.66 -15.65
N LEU A 129 3.70 -1.27 -16.84
CA LEU A 129 4.33 -1.52 -18.11
C LEU A 129 4.81 -0.20 -18.70
N ASN A 130 6.11 -0.06 -18.92
CA ASN A 130 6.66 1.11 -19.57
C ASN A 130 6.57 0.94 -21.10
N PRO A 131 5.91 1.87 -21.83
CA PRO A 131 5.76 1.75 -23.27
C PRO A 131 7.04 2.00 -24.07
N TYR A 132 8.11 2.49 -23.42
CA TYR A 132 9.35 2.88 -24.09
C TYR A 132 10.46 1.85 -23.93
N ALA A 133 11.31 1.79 -24.97
CA ALA A 133 12.50 0.96 -24.97
C ALA A 133 13.60 1.54 -24.06
N TRP A 134 14.57 0.69 -23.72
CA TRP A 134 15.75 1.05 -22.95
C TRP A 134 17.00 0.76 -23.77
N ASN A 135 17.94 1.67 -23.70
CA ASN A 135 19.27 1.45 -24.25
C ASN A 135 20.05 0.58 -23.27
N GLU A 136 20.46 -0.59 -23.70
CA GLU A 136 21.16 -1.58 -22.88
C GLU A 136 22.57 -1.12 -22.46
N THR A 137 23.19 -0.29 -23.27
CA THR A 137 24.55 0.24 -23.01
C THR A 137 24.53 1.37 -21.98
N SER A 138 23.57 2.32 -22.13
CA SER A 138 23.50 3.49 -21.25
C SER A 138 22.58 3.30 -20.03
N GLY A 139 21.75 2.25 -20.00
CA GLY A 139 20.76 2.01 -18.96
C GLY A 139 19.67 3.10 -18.88
N ARG A 140 19.47 3.87 -19.95
CA ARG A 140 18.51 4.97 -20.00
C ARG A 140 17.34 4.63 -20.90
N GLN A 141 16.19 5.20 -20.60
CA GLN A 141 14.99 5.12 -21.43
C GLN A 141 15.22 5.89 -22.73
N THR A 142 14.78 5.30 -23.85
CA THR A 142 14.79 5.93 -25.18
C THR A 142 13.41 6.52 -25.50
N ALA A 143 13.31 7.26 -26.60
CA ALA A 143 12.02 7.74 -27.12
C ALA A 143 11.30 6.71 -28.00
N GLU A 144 11.96 5.61 -28.32
CA GLU A 144 11.42 4.53 -29.15
C GLU A 144 10.41 3.69 -28.36
N TYR A 145 9.37 3.21 -29.02
CA TYR A 145 8.39 2.36 -28.37
C TYR A 145 8.88 0.92 -28.24
N TRP A 146 8.60 0.33 -27.08
CA TRP A 146 8.91 -1.08 -26.79
C TRP A 146 8.23 -2.04 -27.76
N PHE A 147 7.01 -1.70 -28.21
CA PHE A 147 6.26 -2.47 -29.17
C PHE A 147 7.00 -2.68 -30.50
N GLU A 148 7.74 -1.69 -30.97
CA GLU A 148 8.52 -1.77 -32.22
C GLU A 148 9.72 -2.71 -32.07
N LYS A 149 10.26 -2.85 -30.83
CA LYS A 149 11.43 -3.70 -30.56
C LYS A 149 11.05 -5.15 -30.24
N ASP A 150 9.98 -5.39 -29.48
CA ASP A 150 9.65 -6.68 -28.86
C ASP A 150 8.24 -7.18 -29.21
N GLY A 151 7.41 -6.35 -29.87
CA GLY A 151 6.02 -6.68 -30.23
C GLY A 151 5.04 -6.71 -29.05
N SER A 152 5.47 -6.47 -27.83
CA SER A 152 4.62 -6.43 -26.63
C SER A 152 4.22 -4.98 -26.27
N ILE A 153 3.09 -4.82 -25.56
CA ILE A 153 2.51 -3.49 -25.23
C ILE A 153 3.47 -2.61 -24.43
N GLY A 154 4.38 -3.21 -23.69
CA GLY A 154 5.35 -2.47 -22.88
C GLY A 154 6.25 -3.40 -22.07
N ARG A 155 7.34 -2.83 -21.58
CA ARG A 155 8.33 -3.50 -20.74
C ARG A 155 7.85 -3.51 -19.29
N TRP A 156 7.88 -4.65 -18.65
CA TRP A 156 7.61 -4.76 -17.20
C TRP A 156 8.58 -3.89 -16.40
N GLN A 157 8.05 -2.95 -15.63
CA GLN A 157 8.80 -2.06 -14.76
C GLN A 157 8.69 -2.50 -13.31
N ASN A 158 7.47 -2.78 -12.87
CA ASN A 158 7.21 -3.40 -11.59
C ASN A 158 5.99 -4.32 -11.69
N ALA A 159 5.98 -5.34 -10.86
CA ALA A 159 4.81 -6.18 -10.61
C ALA A 159 4.80 -6.60 -9.15
N ARG A 160 3.62 -6.60 -8.54
CA ARG A 160 3.43 -7.02 -7.16
C ARG A 160 2.17 -7.87 -7.04
N VAL A 161 2.30 -8.97 -6.34
CA VAL A 161 1.18 -9.82 -5.95
C VAL A 161 1.21 -9.97 -4.43
N ASN A 162 0.08 -9.71 -3.82
CA ASN A 162 -0.16 -9.91 -2.39
C ASN A 162 -1.35 -10.84 -2.22
N MET A 163 -1.17 -11.91 -1.49
CA MET A 163 -2.21 -12.88 -1.13
C MET A 163 -2.23 -12.98 0.38
N THR A 164 -3.39 -12.75 0.99
CA THR A 164 -3.54 -12.85 2.44
C THR A 164 -4.74 -13.73 2.76
N TYR A 165 -4.53 -14.74 3.58
CA TYR A 165 -5.58 -15.60 4.10
C TYR A 165 -5.69 -15.41 5.61
N SER A 166 -6.88 -15.00 6.07
CA SER A 166 -7.17 -14.74 7.48
C SER A 166 -8.24 -15.69 7.99
N ILE A 167 -7.94 -16.35 9.10
CA ILE A 167 -8.81 -17.31 9.75
C ILE A 167 -9.23 -16.73 11.10
N ARG A 168 -10.54 -16.68 11.34
CA ARG A 168 -11.12 -16.24 12.62
C ARG A 168 -12.30 -17.14 13.01
N PRO A 169 -12.56 -17.37 14.30
CA PRO A 169 -13.75 -18.09 14.75
C PRO A 169 -15.04 -17.42 14.31
N LYS A 170 -16.08 -18.21 14.05
CA LYS A 170 -17.38 -17.71 13.57
C LYS A 170 -18.13 -16.81 14.56
N SER A 171 -17.87 -16.94 15.87
CA SER A 171 -18.55 -16.19 16.94
C SER A 171 -18.32 -14.68 16.90
N SER A 172 -17.25 -14.23 16.26
CA SER A 172 -16.85 -12.81 16.16
C SER A 172 -17.39 -12.08 14.93
N ARG A 173 -18.08 -12.76 14.01
CA ARG A 173 -18.35 -12.26 12.65
C ARG A 173 -19.27 -11.04 12.59
N ASN A 174 -20.12 -10.82 13.59
CA ASN A 174 -21.12 -9.74 13.53
C ASN A 174 -20.64 -8.39 14.08
N LYS A 175 -19.63 -8.37 14.97
CA LYS A 175 -19.10 -7.12 15.55
C LYS A 175 -17.84 -6.61 14.80
N SER A 176 -17.15 -7.47 14.06
CA SER A 176 -15.91 -7.11 13.35
C SER A 176 -16.11 -6.34 12.05
N LYS A 177 -17.30 -6.39 11.42
CA LYS A 177 -17.55 -5.68 10.15
C LYS A 177 -17.39 -4.17 10.26
N GLN A 178 -17.81 -3.56 11.36
CA GLN A 178 -17.63 -2.12 11.59
C GLN A 178 -16.17 -1.74 11.89
N LYS A 179 -15.38 -2.68 12.44
CA LYS A 179 -13.95 -2.46 12.73
C LYS A 179 -13.03 -2.70 11.52
N GLU A 180 -13.40 -3.60 10.60
CA GLU A 180 -12.62 -3.84 9.37
C GLU A 180 -12.66 -2.66 8.40
N GLU A 181 -13.76 -1.93 8.32
CA GLU A 181 -13.86 -0.71 7.51
C GLU A 181 -12.97 0.42 8.05
N ALA A 182 -12.88 0.56 9.37
CA ALA A 182 -12.00 1.54 10.01
C ALA A 182 -10.49 1.19 9.94
N LEU A 183 -10.15 -0.11 9.84
CA LEU A 183 -8.77 -0.59 9.77
C LEU A 183 -8.19 -0.58 8.36
N SER A 184 -9.04 -0.56 7.33
CA SER A 184 -8.58 -0.56 5.92
C SER A 184 -8.08 0.80 5.44
N GLU A 185 -8.44 1.88 6.13
CA GLU A 185 -8.11 3.25 5.71
C GLU A 185 -6.71 3.72 6.12
N ASN A 186 -6.13 3.19 7.20
CA ASN A 186 -4.90 3.77 7.78
C ASN A 186 -3.66 2.87 7.88
N GLY A 187 -3.70 1.60 7.48
CA GLY A 187 -2.49 0.76 7.36
C GLY A 187 -1.64 0.55 8.63
N LEU A 188 -2.07 1.03 9.79
CA LEU A 188 -1.35 0.95 11.05
C LEU A 188 -1.98 -0.12 11.95
N TYR A 189 -1.28 -1.22 12.14
CA TYR A 189 -1.66 -2.38 12.96
C TYR A 189 -1.61 -2.15 14.47
N TYR A 190 -1.78 -0.93 14.95
CA TYR A 190 -1.83 -0.65 16.37
C TYR A 190 -3.19 -0.08 16.75
N THR A 191 -4.12 -0.98 17.07
CA THR A 191 -5.31 -0.57 17.84
C THR A 191 -5.00 -0.75 19.32
N ASP A 192 -5.13 0.32 20.09
CA ASP A 192 -4.97 0.31 21.55
C ASP A 192 -6.03 -0.54 22.28
N PHE A 193 -6.98 -1.13 21.55
CA PHE A 193 -8.05 -1.94 22.11
C PHE A 193 -7.84 -3.42 21.83
N VAL A 194 -7.63 -4.19 22.88
CA VAL A 194 -7.52 -5.64 22.83
C VAL A 194 -8.90 -6.27 22.96
N ASP A 195 -9.31 -7.03 21.94
CA ASP A 195 -10.56 -7.77 21.93
C ASP A 195 -10.33 -9.18 22.48
N PHE A 196 -10.84 -9.43 23.70
CA PHE A 196 -10.78 -10.73 24.37
C PHE A 196 -11.96 -11.66 24.01
N GLU A 197 -12.97 -11.19 23.31
CA GLU A 197 -14.11 -12.01 22.90
C GLU A 197 -13.74 -13.02 21.80
N VAL A 198 -12.69 -12.73 21.01
CA VAL A 198 -12.19 -13.64 19.98
C VAL A 198 -11.11 -14.52 20.55
N PRO A 199 -11.30 -15.85 20.61
CA PRO A 199 -10.35 -16.75 21.26
C PRO A 199 -9.01 -16.82 20.53
N TRP A 200 -8.99 -16.64 19.20
CA TRP A 200 -7.76 -16.59 18.40
C TRP A 200 -8.02 -16.02 17.01
N SER A 201 -7.00 -15.49 16.40
CA SER A 201 -6.95 -15.16 14.97
C SER A 201 -5.61 -15.60 14.38
N ALA A 202 -5.60 -15.96 13.11
CA ALA A 202 -4.38 -16.28 12.38
C ALA A 202 -4.47 -15.73 10.96
N SER A 203 -3.37 -15.22 10.45
CA SER A 203 -3.27 -14.73 9.09
C SER A 203 -1.94 -15.17 8.48
N VAL A 204 -2.02 -15.62 7.23
CA VAL A 204 -0.86 -15.98 6.42
C VAL A 204 -0.90 -15.13 5.16
N GLY A 205 0.19 -14.42 4.91
CA GLY A 205 0.39 -13.59 3.73
C GLY A 205 1.50 -14.14 2.86
N TYR A 206 1.36 -14.03 1.54
CA TYR A 206 2.43 -14.25 0.59
C TYR A 206 2.54 -13.03 -0.32
N ASN A 207 3.73 -12.45 -0.37
CA ASN A 207 4.03 -11.29 -1.18
C ASN A 207 5.16 -11.61 -2.15
N ILE A 208 4.93 -11.30 -3.42
CA ILE A 208 5.97 -11.30 -4.43
C ILE A 208 6.03 -9.90 -5.06
N SER A 209 7.21 -9.35 -5.17
CA SER A 209 7.45 -8.08 -5.86
C SER A 209 8.60 -8.20 -6.84
N TYR A 210 8.33 -7.81 -8.06
CA TYR A 210 9.29 -7.65 -9.14
C TYR A 210 9.51 -6.16 -9.37
N ASN A 211 10.76 -5.71 -9.36
CA ASN A 211 11.14 -4.35 -9.70
C ASN A 211 12.31 -4.38 -10.69
N ARG A 212 12.17 -3.59 -11.73
CA ARG A 212 13.20 -3.41 -12.75
C ARG A 212 13.56 -1.94 -12.85
N ARG A 213 14.80 -1.61 -12.53
CA ARG A 213 15.38 -0.27 -12.69
C ARG A 213 16.52 -0.34 -13.69
N GLY A 214 16.35 0.31 -14.83
CA GLY A 214 17.34 0.19 -15.90
C GLY A 214 17.50 -1.27 -16.33
N LEU A 215 18.70 -1.80 -16.19
CA LEU A 215 19.04 -3.19 -16.53
C LEU A 215 18.95 -4.13 -15.32
N SER A 216 18.87 -3.58 -14.11
CA SER A 216 18.81 -4.38 -12.89
C SER A 216 17.39 -4.85 -12.60
N GLU A 217 17.24 -6.13 -12.29
CA GLU A 217 16.00 -6.76 -11.90
C GLU A 217 16.12 -7.31 -10.48
N VAL A 218 15.11 -7.06 -9.68
CA VAL A 218 15.06 -7.55 -8.31
C VAL A 218 13.70 -8.19 -8.07
N VAL A 219 13.71 -9.45 -7.65
CA VAL A 219 12.54 -10.19 -7.19
C VAL A 219 12.68 -10.41 -5.70
N ASN A 220 11.70 -9.93 -4.93
CA ASN A 220 11.60 -10.21 -3.49
C ASN A 220 10.35 -11.04 -3.25
N GLN A 221 10.48 -12.05 -2.37
CA GLN A 221 9.39 -12.91 -1.96
C GLN A 221 9.38 -13.00 -0.45
N THR A 222 8.24 -12.73 0.16
CA THR A 222 8.08 -12.82 1.61
C THR A 222 6.83 -13.61 1.96
N ILE A 223 6.92 -14.36 3.05
CA ILE A 223 5.78 -14.98 3.70
C ILE A 223 5.58 -14.30 5.03
N ASP A 224 4.39 -13.77 5.25
CA ASP A 224 4.03 -13.08 6.49
C ASP A 224 3.14 -13.99 7.32
N PHE A 225 3.43 -14.08 8.62
CA PHE A 225 2.61 -14.78 9.57
C PHE A 225 2.23 -13.82 10.69
N SER A 226 0.98 -13.78 11.02
CA SER A 226 0.51 -13.03 12.19
C SER A 226 -0.63 -13.78 12.86
N GLY A 227 -0.74 -13.61 14.16
CA GLY A 227 -1.83 -14.21 14.91
C GLY A 227 -1.87 -13.73 16.33
N ASP A 228 -3.02 -13.94 16.94
CA ASP A 228 -3.23 -13.72 18.33
C ASP A 228 -4.07 -14.84 18.95
N VAL A 229 -3.81 -15.12 20.21
CA VAL A 229 -4.53 -16.11 20.98
C VAL A 229 -4.81 -15.58 22.38
N ASN A 230 -6.05 -15.70 22.83
CA ASN A 230 -6.44 -15.45 24.18
C ASN A 230 -6.17 -16.73 25.01
N ILE A 231 -5.08 -16.74 25.78
CA ILE A 231 -4.69 -17.88 26.62
C ILE A 231 -5.71 -18.05 27.77
N THR A 232 -6.15 -16.92 28.30
CA THR A 232 -7.22 -16.83 29.30
C THR A 232 -8.07 -15.58 29.02
N GLN A 233 -9.13 -15.37 29.77
CA GLN A 233 -9.95 -14.14 29.66
C GLN A 233 -9.16 -12.84 29.91
N ASN A 234 -8.00 -12.93 30.55
CA ASN A 234 -7.19 -11.77 30.93
C ASN A 234 -5.82 -11.74 30.28
N TRP A 235 -5.45 -12.79 29.53
CA TRP A 235 -4.16 -12.85 28.85
C TRP A 235 -4.33 -13.03 27.35
N LYS A 236 -3.72 -12.15 26.59
CA LYS A 236 -3.61 -12.25 25.13
C LYS A 236 -2.14 -12.26 24.73
N PHE A 237 -1.81 -13.20 23.85
CA PHE A 237 -0.52 -13.30 23.19
C PHE A 237 -0.72 -13.07 21.71
N GLY A 238 0.11 -12.23 21.10
CA GLY A 238 0.12 -11.96 19.68
C GLY A 238 1.54 -12.09 19.12
N PHE A 239 1.64 -12.43 17.85
CA PHE A 239 2.90 -12.45 17.14
C PHE A 239 2.72 -11.96 15.70
N ILE A 240 3.75 -11.32 15.19
CA ILE A 240 3.89 -10.91 13.79
C ILE A 240 5.30 -11.30 13.36
N THR A 241 5.43 -11.92 12.21
CA THR A 241 6.73 -12.24 11.63
C THR A 241 6.63 -12.25 10.12
N SER A 242 7.72 -11.96 9.44
CA SER A 242 7.87 -12.17 8.01
C SER A 242 9.14 -12.99 7.75
N TYR A 243 9.10 -13.81 6.71
CA TYR A 243 10.24 -14.59 6.26
C TYR A 243 10.56 -14.22 4.82
N ASN A 244 11.77 -13.75 4.59
CA ASN A 244 12.26 -13.43 3.25
C ASN A 244 12.87 -14.68 2.63
N ILE A 245 12.23 -15.17 1.55
CA ILE A 245 12.66 -16.40 0.87
C ILE A 245 14.02 -16.21 0.19
N ARG A 246 14.27 -15.03 -0.36
CA ARG A 246 15.52 -14.74 -1.08
C ARG A 246 16.71 -14.68 -0.15
N ASP A 247 16.56 -14.00 0.96
CA ASP A 247 17.65 -13.75 1.92
C ASP A 247 17.76 -14.86 2.96
N ASN A 248 16.77 -15.78 2.97
CA ASN A 248 16.64 -16.92 3.87
C ASN A 248 16.69 -16.50 5.34
N ASP A 249 16.00 -15.40 5.66
CA ASP A 249 16.04 -14.77 6.97
C ASP A 249 14.66 -14.28 7.41
N PHE A 250 14.48 -14.18 8.73
CA PHE A 250 13.30 -13.56 9.32
C PHE A 250 13.43 -12.04 9.25
N GLY A 251 12.32 -11.38 8.90
CA GLY A 251 12.27 -9.94 8.78
C GLY A 251 12.46 -9.23 10.12
N ASP A 252 13.05 -8.04 10.07
CA ASP A 252 13.27 -7.13 11.20
C ASP A 252 11.97 -6.73 11.92
N ASN A 253 10.81 -7.01 11.32
CA ASN A 253 9.48 -6.75 11.88
C ASN A 253 8.94 -7.86 12.78
N THR A 254 9.73 -8.93 13.02
CA THR A 254 9.31 -10.01 13.92
C THR A 254 9.09 -9.46 15.32
N SER A 255 7.86 -9.54 15.81
CA SER A 255 7.48 -9.03 17.11
C SER A 255 6.57 -9.97 17.85
N PHE A 256 6.71 -9.98 19.18
CA PHE A 256 5.81 -10.67 20.09
C PHE A 256 5.17 -9.66 21.02
N ASN A 257 3.86 -9.81 21.19
CA ASN A 257 3.03 -8.93 22.01
C ASN A 257 2.35 -9.73 23.08
N ILE A 258 2.49 -9.31 24.31
CA ILE A 258 1.78 -9.90 25.46
C ILE A 258 0.93 -8.79 26.06
N TYR A 259 -0.34 -9.07 26.24
CA TYR A 259 -1.26 -8.16 26.91
C TYR A 259 -1.94 -8.88 28.07
N ARG A 260 -2.05 -8.18 29.21
CA ARG A 260 -2.74 -8.68 30.39
C ARG A 260 -3.70 -7.65 30.95
N ASP A 261 -4.93 -8.08 31.16
CA ASP A 261 -5.93 -7.36 31.92
C ASP A 261 -5.73 -7.62 33.41
N LEU A 262 -5.49 -6.55 34.20
CA LEU A 262 -5.27 -6.55 35.63
C LEU A 262 -6.44 -5.87 36.38
N HIS A 263 -7.66 -5.97 35.87
CA HIS A 263 -8.88 -5.36 36.38
C HIS A 263 -8.90 -3.82 36.23
N CYS A 264 -8.25 -3.10 37.10
CA CYS A 264 -8.16 -1.63 37.06
C CYS A 264 -6.97 -1.13 36.24
N TRP A 265 -6.02 -2.02 35.92
CA TRP A 265 -4.81 -1.74 35.16
C TRP A 265 -4.74 -2.60 33.91
N GLU A 266 -3.96 -2.19 32.98
CA GLU A 266 -3.57 -2.99 31.79
C GLU A 266 -2.06 -3.04 31.69
N MET A 267 -1.54 -4.21 31.34
CA MET A 267 -0.12 -4.43 31.11
C MET A 267 0.08 -4.81 29.63
N SER A 268 1.02 -4.15 28.99
CA SER A 268 1.47 -4.47 27.64
C SER A 268 2.97 -4.73 27.63
N PHE A 269 3.39 -5.77 26.91
CA PHE A 269 4.79 -6.06 26.64
C PHE A 269 4.94 -6.37 25.15
N ASN A 270 5.78 -5.59 24.50
CA ASN A 270 6.13 -5.79 23.09
C ASN A 270 7.64 -6.00 22.99
N VAL A 271 8.06 -7.00 22.23
CA VAL A 271 9.47 -7.29 21.99
C VAL A 271 9.73 -7.52 20.50
N LEU A 272 10.78 -6.89 19.97
CA LEU A 272 11.38 -7.15 18.66
C LEU A 272 12.72 -7.83 18.91
N PRO A 273 12.77 -9.18 18.87
CA PRO A 273 13.97 -9.92 19.28
C PRO A 273 15.03 -10.05 18.19
N PHE A 274 14.65 -9.81 16.91
CA PHE A 274 15.50 -10.02 15.74
C PHE A 274 15.72 -8.73 14.97
N GLY A 275 16.72 -8.73 14.08
CA GLY A 275 17.01 -7.63 13.17
C GLY A 275 17.97 -6.58 13.73
N THR A 276 18.13 -5.51 12.97
CA THR A 276 19.06 -4.41 13.27
C THR A 276 18.63 -3.58 14.48
N PHE A 277 17.33 -3.47 14.70
CA PHE A 277 16.73 -2.66 15.76
C PHE A 277 15.96 -3.51 16.78
N GLN A 278 16.73 -4.28 17.56
CA GLN A 278 16.15 -5.05 18.66
C GLN A 278 15.66 -4.10 19.76
N SER A 279 14.46 -4.34 20.26
CA SER A 279 13.89 -3.48 21.28
C SER A 279 12.85 -4.21 22.10
N TYR A 280 12.61 -3.71 23.32
CA TYR A 280 11.39 -4.06 24.03
C TYR A 280 10.72 -2.82 24.58
N ARG A 281 9.40 -2.93 24.70
CA ARG A 281 8.55 -1.95 25.34
C ARG A 281 7.68 -2.64 26.37
N PHE A 282 7.74 -2.16 27.57
CA PHE A 282 6.88 -2.60 28.68
C PHE A 282 6.07 -1.41 29.18
N GLY A 283 4.78 -1.60 29.35
CA GLY A 283 3.87 -0.59 29.88
C GLY A 283 2.88 -1.16 30.88
N ILE A 284 2.59 -0.42 31.92
CA ILE A 284 1.45 -0.63 32.82
C ILE A 284 0.71 0.70 32.89
N ASN A 285 -0.57 0.70 32.54
CA ASN A 285 -1.41 1.88 32.54
C ASN A 285 -2.69 1.64 33.34
N VAL A 286 -3.25 2.70 33.92
CA VAL A 286 -4.57 2.65 34.54
C VAL A 286 -5.64 2.74 33.46
N LYS A 287 -6.69 1.92 33.55
CA LYS A 287 -7.80 1.93 32.59
C LYS A 287 -8.73 3.14 32.74
N ALA A 288 -8.79 3.72 33.93
CA ALA A 288 -9.65 4.88 34.20
C ALA A 288 -9.14 6.12 33.49
N SER A 289 -9.98 6.74 32.66
CA SER A 289 -9.64 7.92 31.86
C SER A 289 -9.16 9.12 32.69
N MET A 290 -9.66 9.27 33.91
CA MET A 290 -9.25 10.34 34.84
C MET A 290 -7.84 10.14 35.44
N LEU A 291 -7.28 8.93 35.35
CA LEU A 291 -5.99 8.56 35.93
C LEU A 291 -4.96 8.12 34.90
N GLN A 292 -5.11 8.51 33.65
CA GLN A 292 -4.22 8.12 32.53
C GLN A 292 -2.77 8.59 32.67
N ASP A 293 -2.53 9.56 33.54
CA ASP A 293 -1.17 10.00 33.90
C ASP A 293 -0.42 9.00 34.80
N LEU A 294 -1.15 8.08 35.48
CA LEU A 294 -0.55 7.00 36.22
C LEU A 294 -0.17 5.84 35.30
N LYS A 295 1.00 5.97 34.70
CA LYS A 295 1.58 4.98 33.81
C LYS A 295 3.04 4.74 34.10
N LEU A 296 3.46 3.48 34.00
CA LEU A 296 4.86 3.08 33.98
C LEU A 296 5.22 2.55 32.61
N ASN A 297 6.07 3.27 31.90
CA ASN A 297 6.57 2.86 30.60
C ASN A 297 8.08 2.65 30.66
N ARG A 298 8.55 1.52 30.17
CA ARG A 298 9.97 1.23 30.01
C ARG A 298 10.25 0.76 28.60
N ASN A 299 11.05 1.53 27.88
CA ASN A 299 11.50 1.21 26.53
C ASN A 299 13.01 1.02 26.56
N ARG A 300 13.51 0.03 25.82
CA ARG A 300 14.93 -0.15 25.59
C ARG A 300 15.18 -0.60 24.15
N ASN A 301 16.05 0.09 23.47
CA ASN A 301 16.52 -0.26 22.15
C ASN A 301 17.95 -0.79 22.25
N PHE A 302 18.23 -1.87 21.53
CA PHE A 302 19.55 -2.47 21.44
C PHE A 302 20.00 -2.28 19.98
N ASN A 303 20.96 -1.39 19.78
CA ASN A 303 21.58 -1.25 18.46
C ASN A 303 22.60 -2.39 18.32
N VAL A 304 22.34 -3.32 17.42
CA VAL A 304 23.33 -4.33 17.02
C VAL A 304 24.17 -3.68 15.92
N PRO A 305 25.51 -3.54 16.10
CA PRO A 305 26.34 -3.03 15.02
C PRO A 305 26.27 -4.00 13.82
N LEU A 306 26.08 -3.44 12.64
CA LEU A 306 26.11 -4.18 11.38
C LEU A 306 27.47 -4.91 11.28
N ARG A 307 27.43 -6.22 11.14
CA ARG A 307 28.60 -7.06 10.85
C ARG A 307 28.88 -7.09 9.37
#